data_9e63c295f6892c26139cad453995cc53
#
_entry.id   9e63c295f6892c26139cad453995cc53
#
_cell.length_a   1.000
_cell.length_b   1.000
_cell.length_c   1.000
_cell.angle_alpha   90.00
_cell.angle_beta   90.00
_cell.angle_gamma   90.00
#
_symmetry.space_group_name_H-M   'P 1'
#
loop_
_entity.id
_entity.type
_entity.pdbx_description
1 polymer ?
#
loop_
_entity_poly.entity_id
_entity_poly.type
_entity_poly.pdbx_seq_one_letter_code
_entity_poly.pdbx_strand_id
1 'polypeptide(L)'
;MHTWQGEKCRHCGANKITLDRDASIENYAIPFIHVADVTKLSAELFGGDMQFDVIIGNPPYQLDTGGSGRQATPIYHHFVEQAIKLEPRFLSLVIPARWFTGGMGLGAFRETMLADRRIREITNYVIGSDAFPKVNVNGGLCYFLWTRDERGDCKITTIAPGRNVGETVERPLNEFDILVRFNEAVPILRKVLAQKEDSFASRVSTIDPFGFPTKFHGALSKTSSKRVKLHGSGGISWINVAEIKKNTDWVAGWKVFVGSATDGNENYPLPIWDEVGPFVAGPDEACTWTYLVASIARDQDEANNIVHYMRTKFFRFLLAIRKMTQHNKADNFAFVPNLPMNRIWTDKELYRFYAFTAGEVEFIETMIRTMKYAPK
;
A
#
# COMPACT_ATOMS: atom_id res chain seq x y z
N MET A 1 5.87 -28.61 13.42
CA MET A 1 5.10 -28.07 14.57
C MET A 1 5.37 -26.59 14.75
N HIS A 2 4.40 -25.82 15.23
CA HIS A 2 4.65 -24.43 15.60
C HIS A 2 5.58 -24.35 16.80
N THR A 3 6.47 -23.35 16.82
CA THR A 3 7.30 -23.06 18.01
C THR A 3 6.60 -21.95 18.80
N TRP A 4 5.92 -22.33 19.87
CA TRP A 4 5.11 -21.44 20.68
C TRP A 4 5.95 -20.56 21.62
N GLN A 5 5.70 -19.26 21.61
CA GLN A 5 6.18 -18.29 22.58
C GLN A 5 4.97 -17.61 23.21
N GLY A 6 4.53 -18.12 24.37
CA GLY A 6 3.21 -17.82 24.91
C GLY A 6 2.10 -18.36 24.03
N GLU A 7 1.13 -17.53 23.68
CA GLU A 7 -0.01 -17.91 22.84
C GLU A 7 0.23 -17.77 21.33
N LYS A 8 1.44 -17.36 20.92
CA LYS A 8 1.75 -17.12 19.50
C LYS A 8 2.95 -17.93 19.04
N CYS A 9 2.91 -18.38 17.79
CA CYS A 9 4.07 -18.96 17.16
C CYS A 9 5.15 -17.91 16.90
N ARG A 10 6.38 -18.21 17.34
CA ARG A 10 7.55 -17.33 17.18
C ARG A 10 7.85 -16.98 15.71
N HIS A 11 7.57 -17.88 14.77
CA HIS A 11 7.95 -17.72 13.37
C HIS A 11 6.85 -17.05 12.53
N CYS A 12 5.58 -17.47 12.70
CA CYS A 12 4.49 -17.02 11.83
C CYS A 12 3.38 -16.23 12.55
N GLY A 13 3.50 -16.03 13.89
CA GLY A 13 2.50 -15.30 14.67
C GLY A 13 1.16 -16.02 14.86
N ALA A 14 1.03 -17.28 14.43
CA ALA A 14 -0.17 -18.09 14.58
C ALA A 14 -0.61 -18.17 16.05
N ASN A 15 -1.92 -18.08 16.32
CA ASN A 15 -2.47 -18.23 17.65
C ASN A 15 -2.54 -19.72 18.04
N LYS A 16 -2.01 -20.08 19.21
CA LYS A 16 -1.95 -21.45 19.71
C LYS A 16 -3.34 -22.08 19.85
N ILE A 17 -4.28 -21.35 20.43
CA ILE A 17 -5.65 -21.87 20.68
C ILE A 17 -6.38 -22.21 19.38
N THR A 18 -6.15 -21.42 18.32
CA THR A 18 -6.88 -21.57 17.05
C THR A 18 -6.18 -22.50 16.07
N LEU A 19 -4.86 -22.64 16.15
CA LEU A 19 -4.05 -23.27 15.10
C LEU A 19 -3.13 -24.39 15.64
N ASP A 20 -3.18 -24.71 16.92
CA ASP A 20 -2.52 -25.88 17.49
C ASP A 20 -3.38 -27.11 17.15
N ARG A 21 -3.11 -27.67 15.98
CA ARG A 21 -3.74 -28.92 15.53
C ARG A 21 -2.94 -30.09 16.03
N ASP A 22 -3.64 -31.15 16.45
CA ASP A 22 -2.97 -32.36 16.89
C ASP A 22 -2.16 -33.02 15.77
N ALA A 23 -1.29 -33.96 16.11
CA ALA A 23 -0.39 -34.65 15.17
C ALA A 23 -1.13 -35.51 14.13
N SER A 24 -2.46 -35.63 14.18
CA SER A 24 -3.26 -36.43 13.24
C SER A 24 -3.48 -35.75 11.90
N ILE A 25 -3.21 -34.44 11.80
CA ILE A 25 -3.34 -33.67 10.55
C ILE A 25 -1.95 -33.36 10.01
N GLU A 26 -1.52 -34.08 9.00
CA GLU A 26 -0.30 -33.80 8.27
C GLU A 26 -0.41 -32.43 7.58
N ASN A 27 0.48 -31.52 7.99
CA ASN A 27 0.59 -30.21 7.36
C ASN A 27 2.06 -29.90 7.08
N TYR A 28 2.55 -30.37 5.96
CA TYR A 28 3.94 -30.22 5.54
C TYR A 28 4.36 -28.75 5.32
N ALA A 29 3.41 -27.86 5.10
CA ALA A 29 3.67 -26.43 4.92
C ALA A 29 4.23 -25.77 6.18
N ILE A 30 3.74 -26.17 7.37
CA ILE A 30 4.17 -25.59 8.64
C ILE A 30 5.66 -25.91 8.93
N PRO A 31 6.11 -27.16 8.89
CA PRO A 31 7.53 -27.48 9.05
C PRO A 31 8.42 -26.71 8.09
N PHE A 32 8.05 -26.59 6.82
CA PHE A 32 8.85 -25.92 5.82
C PHE A 32 9.19 -24.46 6.16
N ILE A 33 8.26 -23.70 6.68
CA ILE A 33 8.48 -22.27 7.03
C ILE A 33 9.03 -22.07 8.46
N HIS A 34 9.04 -23.11 9.30
CA HIS A 34 9.48 -23.01 10.69
C HIS A 34 10.85 -23.63 10.97
N VAL A 35 11.38 -24.38 10.03
CA VAL A 35 12.70 -24.98 10.19
C VAL A 35 13.79 -23.93 9.96
N ALA A 36 14.84 -23.99 10.80
CA ALA A 36 15.98 -23.11 10.64
C ALA A 36 16.83 -23.48 9.39
N ASP A 37 16.96 -24.78 9.12
CA ASP A 37 17.70 -25.35 8.02
C ASP A 37 16.78 -26.20 7.13
N VAL A 38 16.29 -25.60 6.04
CA VAL A 38 15.39 -26.24 5.10
C VAL A 38 16.10 -27.28 4.25
N THR A 39 17.40 -27.16 4.06
CA THR A 39 18.22 -28.14 3.32
C THR A 39 18.31 -29.44 4.08
N LYS A 40 18.54 -29.36 5.41
CA LYS A 40 18.52 -30.52 6.28
C LYS A 40 17.16 -31.18 6.32
N LEU A 41 16.08 -30.41 6.45
CA LEU A 41 14.72 -30.94 6.39
C LEU A 41 14.46 -31.68 5.08
N SER A 42 14.89 -31.11 3.94
CA SER A 42 14.77 -31.75 2.62
C SER A 42 15.52 -33.08 2.57
N ALA A 43 16.75 -33.12 3.07
CA ALA A 43 17.55 -34.36 3.14
C ALA A 43 16.91 -35.44 4.03
N GLU A 44 16.30 -35.04 5.16
CA GLU A 44 15.59 -35.95 6.05
C GLU A 44 14.30 -36.53 5.41
N LEU A 45 13.56 -35.70 4.66
CA LEU A 45 12.30 -36.13 4.04
C LEU A 45 12.48 -36.99 2.79
N PHE A 46 13.50 -36.69 1.97
CA PHE A 46 13.66 -37.30 0.66
C PHE A 46 14.87 -38.22 0.54
N GLY A 47 15.71 -38.23 1.56
CA GLY A 47 16.94 -39.10 1.62
C GLY A 47 18.10 -38.54 0.83
N GLY A 48 19.17 -38.12 1.54
CA GLY A 48 20.42 -37.63 0.94
C GLY A 48 20.43 -36.15 0.56
N ASP A 49 21.53 -35.70 -0.04
CA ASP A 49 21.71 -34.33 -0.54
C ASP A 49 20.90 -34.14 -1.82
N MET A 50 19.63 -33.72 -1.67
CA MET A 50 18.75 -33.41 -2.80
C MET A 50 18.96 -31.97 -3.23
N GLN A 51 19.32 -31.78 -4.50
CA GLN A 51 19.28 -30.48 -5.15
C GLN A 51 18.07 -30.43 -6.10
N PHE A 52 17.22 -29.41 -5.94
CA PHE A 52 16.08 -29.22 -6.82
C PHE A 52 16.48 -28.44 -8.07
N ASP A 53 16.15 -28.93 -9.26
CA ASP A 53 16.27 -28.14 -10.47
C ASP A 53 15.18 -27.07 -10.54
N VAL A 54 13.94 -27.44 -10.19
CA VAL A 54 12.78 -26.55 -10.30
C VAL A 54 11.93 -26.64 -9.05
N ILE A 55 11.58 -25.48 -8.52
CA ILE A 55 10.53 -25.33 -7.49
C ILE A 55 9.42 -24.46 -8.08
N ILE A 56 8.21 -25.01 -8.14
CA ILE A 56 7.00 -24.26 -8.54
C ILE A 56 5.92 -24.48 -7.51
N GLY A 57 5.05 -23.47 -7.30
CA GLY A 57 3.95 -23.62 -6.38
C GLY A 57 3.08 -22.39 -6.18
N ASN A 58 2.03 -22.62 -5.41
CA ASN A 58 1.13 -21.59 -4.91
C ASN A 58 1.05 -21.75 -3.37
N PRO A 59 1.94 -21.07 -2.62
CA PRO A 59 2.00 -21.25 -1.17
C PRO A 59 0.77 -20.64 -0.49
N PRO A 60 0.44 -21.05 0.75
CA PRO A 60 -0.56 -20.38 1.57
C PRO A 60 -0.24 -18.88 1.71
N TYR A 61 -1.24 -18.00 1.45
CA TYR A 61 -1.01 -16.56 1.42
C TYR A 61 -0.98 -15.92 2.80
N GLN A 62 -1.84 -16.40 3.69
CA GLN A 62 -2.04 -15.82 5.00
C GLN A 62 -2.52 -16.85 6.00
N LEU A 63 -2.26 -16.58 7.27
CA LEU A 63 -2.90 -17.32 8.36
C LEU A 63 -4.27 -16.69 8.65
N ASP A 64 -5.28 -17.55 8.75
CA ASP A 64 -6.55 -17.16 9.32
C ASP A 64 -6.38 -17.07 10.84
N THR A 65 -6.39 -15.87 11.39
CA THR A 65 -6.16 -15.62 12.81
C THR A 65 -7.41 -15.77 13.66
N GLY A 66 -8.52 -16.25 13.07
CA GLY A 66 -9.78 -16.54 13.77
C GLY A 66 -10.26 -15.40 14.67
N GLY A 67 -11.15 -14.57 14.17
CA GLY A 67 -11.79 -13.50 14.94
C GLY A 67 -12.17 -12.29 14.09
N SER A 68 -13.38 -11.80 14.25
CA SER A 68 -13.87 -10.60 13.58
C SER A 68 -13.00 -9.40 13.95
N GLY A 69 -12.36 -8.79 12.96
CA GLY A 69 -11.60 -7.54 13.08
C GLY A 69 -10.08 -7.67 13.14
N ARG A 70 -9.48 -8.85 13.10
CA ARG A 70 -8.02 -9.02 12.98
C ARG A 70 -7.64 -9.21 11.51
N GLN A 71 -6.72 -8.38 11.03
CA GLN A 71 -6.14 -8.58 9.70
C GLN A 71 -5.31 -9.86 9.70
N ALA A 72 -5.57 -10.75 8.74
CA ALA A 72 -4.80 -11.96 8.55
C ALA A 72 -3.32 -11.63 8.28
N THR A 73 -2.40 -12.35 8.93
CA THR A 73 -0.95 -12.12 8.78
C THR A 73 -0.45 -12.81 7.51
N PRO A 74 0.24 -12.12 6.60
CA PRO A 74 0.88 -12.75 5.45
C PRO A 74 1.93 -13.78 5.90
N ILE A 75 1.97 -14.93 5.23
CA ILE A 75 3.00 -15.97 5.48
C ILE A 75 3.70 -16.43 4.21
N TYR A 76 3.21 -16.09 3.03
CA TYR A 76 3.75 -16.54 1.75
C TYR A 76 5.23 -16.16 1.54
N HIS A 77 5.68 -15.05 2.10
CA HIS A 77 7.06 -14.60 2.02
C HIS A 77 8.03 -15.59 2.66
N HIS A 78 7.65 -16.26 3.74
CA HIS A 78 8.48 -17.30 4.36
C HIS A 78 8.69 -18.50 3.43
N PHE A 79 7.68 -18.85 2.61
CA PHE A 79 7.82 -19.89 1.60
C PHE A 79 8.80 -19.49 0.49
N VAL A 80 8.76 -18.24 0.05
CA VAL A 80 9.70 -17.70 -0.94
C VAL A 80 11.13 -17.74 -0.38
N GLU A 81 11.33 -17.24 0.85
CA GLU A 81 12.63 -17.20 1.53
C GLU A 81 13.24 -18.60 1.69
N GLN A 82 12.43 -19.58 2.11
CA GLN A 82 12.90 -20.96 2.26
C GLN A 82 13.17 -21.64 0.91
N ALA A 83 12.34 -21.38 -0.09
CA ALA A 83 12.56 -21.91 -1.42
C ALA A 83 13.86 -21.37 -2.06
N ILE A 84 14.18 -20.09 -1.85
CA ILE A 84 15.45 -19.51 -2.31
C ILE A 84 16.65 -20.14 -1.59
N LYS A 85 16.56 -20.48 -0.30
CA LYS A 85 17.63 -21.15 0.45
C LYS A 85 17.93 -22.57 -0.05
N LEU A 86 16.98 -23.22 -0.69
CA LEU A 86 17.22 -24.52 -1.36
C LEU A 86 18.03 -24.39 -2.66
N GLU A 87 18.29 -23.15 -3.10
CA GLU A 87 19.06 -22.82 -4.30
C GLU A 87 18.67 -23.65 -5.56
N PRO A 88 17.36 -23.74 -5.89
CA PRO A 88 16.94 -24.43 -7.10
C PRO A 88 17.53 -23.73 -8.33
N ARG A 89 17.66 -24.43 -9.45
CA ARG A 89 18.03 -23.76 -10.70
C ARG A 89 16.98 -22.76 -11.15
N PHE A 90 15.70 -23.11 -10.97
CA PHE A 90 14.54 -22.22 -11.26
C PHE A 90 13.53 -22.26 -10.12
N LEU A 91 13.03 -21.08 -9.74
CA LEU A 91 11.95 -20.92 -8.77
C LEU A 91 10.83 -20.05 -9.37
N SER A 92 9.60 -20.55 -9.34
CA SER A 92 8.42 -19.78 -9.73
C SER A 92 7.28 -20.01 -8.76
N LEU A 93 6.86 -18.97 -8.06
CA LEU A 93 5.74 -19.03 -7.12
C LEU A 93 4.69 -17.98 -7.48
N VAL A 94 3.43 -18.35 -7.27
CA VAL A 94 2.30 -17.41 -7.36
C VAL A 94 2.02 -16.86 -5.96
N ILE A 95 2.15 -15.55 -5.80
CA ILE A 95 2.02 -14.88 -4.50
C ILE A 95 1.21 -13.58 -4.60
N PRO A 96 0.60 -13.10 -3.51
CA PRO A 96 -0.04 -11.78 -3.48
C PRO A 96 0.95 -10.65 -3.83
N ALA A 97 0.55 -9.74 -4.72
CA ALA A 97 1.38 -8.62 -5.15
C ALA A 97 1.56 -7.52 -4.09
N ARG A 98 0.96 -7.66 -2.91
CA ARG A 98 1.04 -6.71 -1.80
C ARG A 98 2.48 -6.38 -1.37
N TRP A 99 3.42 -7.28 -1.54
CA TRP A 99 4.82 -7.04 -1.22
C TRP A 99 5.43 -5.91 -2.06
N PHE A 100 4.88 -5.57 -3.21
CA PHE A 100 5.40 -4.50 -4.07
C PHE A 100 5.58 -3.18 -3.31
N THR A 101 4.70 -2.88 -2.37
CA THR A 101 4.77 -1.69 -1.52
C THR A 101 5.11 -1.97 -0.05
N GLY A 102 5.27 -3.24 0.34
CA GLY A 102 5.73 -3.64 1.68
C GLY A 102 4.69 -3.52 2.80
N GLY A 103 3.41 -3.41 2.49
CA GLY A 103 2.36 -3.35 3.51
C GLY A 103 2.26 -4.60 4.38
N MET A 104 1.69 -4.48 5.59
CA MET A 104 1.46 -5.60 6.55
C MET A 104 2.76 -6.32 7.00
N GLY A 105 3.83 -5.56 7.25
CA GLY A 105 5.09 -6.13 7.74
C GLY A 105 6.03 -6.69 6.66
N LEU A 106 5.67 -6.55 5.38
CA LEU A 106 6.46 -7.08 4.26
C LEU A 106 7.60 -6.17 3.79
N GLY A 107 7.97 -5.12 4.56
CA GLY A 107 9.01 -4.16 4.16
C GLY A 107 10.36 -4.80 3.90
N ALA A 108 10.87 -5.61 4.85
CA ALA A 108 12.14 -6.30 4.69
C ALA A 108 12.12 -7.32 3.52
N PHE A 109 11.01 -8.05 3.38
CA PHE A 109 10.83 -8.96 2.24
C PHE A 109 10.85 -8.21 0.91
N ARG A 110 10.14 -7.07 0.82
CA ARG A 110 10.18 -6.20 -0.37
C ARG A 110 11.61 -5.79 -0.71
N GLU A 111 12.36 -5.28 0.25
CA GLU A 111 13.75 -4.84 0.06
C GLU A 111 14.63 -5.98 -0.47
N THR A 112 14.49 -7.17 0.10
CA THR A 112 15.21 -8.38 -0.36
C THR A 112 14.85 -8.73 -1.80
N MET A 113 13.56 -8.76 -2.13
CA MET A 113 13.09 -9.09 -3.48
C MET A 113 13.52 -8.05 -4.52
N LEU A 114 13.45 -6.75 -4.17
CA LEU A 114 13.88 -5.69 -5.09
C LEU A 114 15.39 -5.70 -5.35
N ALA A 115 16.20 -6.12 -4.36
CA ALA A 115 17.65 -6.21 -4.48
C ALA A 115 18.14 -7.48 -5.20
N ASP A 116 17.31 -8.52 -5.30
CA ASP A 116 17.72 -9.80 -5.87
C ASP A 116 17.66 -9.80 -7.41
N ARG A 117 18.80 -9.60 -8.04
CA ARG A 117 18.96 -9.58 -9.51
C ARG A 117 18.77 -10.95 -10.19
N ARG A 118 18.50 -12.01 -9.43
CA ARG A 118 18.13 -13.34 -9.94
C ARG A 118 16.65 -13.45 -10.28
N ILE A 119 15.82 -12.47 -9.89
CA ILE A 119 14.43 -12.36 -10.34
C ILE A 119 14.44 -11.82 -11.77
N ARG A 120 14.15 -12.70 -12.76
CA ARG A 120 14.27 -12.39 -14.18
C ARG A 120 12.96 -12.00 -14.85
N GLU A 121 11.86 -12.49 -14.31
CA GLU A 121 10.52 -12.18 -14.85
C GLU A 121 9.52 -11.99 -13.71
N ILE A 122 8.63 -11.03 -13.86
CA ILE A 122 7.45 -10.84 -13.03
C ILE A 122 6.25 -10.58 -13.92
N THR A 123 5.22 -11.42 -13.80
CA THR A 123 3.89 -11.12 -14.36
C THR A 123 2.95 -10.79 -13.22
N ASN A 124 2.34 -9.63 -13.28
CA ASN A 124 1.47 -9.08 -12.25
C ASN A 124 0.04 -8.94 -12.76
N TYR A 125 -0.89 -9.53 -12.04
CA TYR A 125 -2.33 -9.40 -12.23
C TYR A 125 -2.86 -8.37 -11.24
N VAL A 126 -3.38 -7.27 -11.74
CA VAL A 126 -3.91 -6.20 -10.89
C VAL A 126 -5.14 -6.65 -10.12
N ILE A 127 -5.98 -7.47 -10.75
CA ILE A 127 -7.13 -8.15 -10.13
C ILE A 127 -6.82 -9.64 -9.99
N GLY A 128 -6.94 -10.15 -8.76
CA GLY A 128 -6.63 -11.54 -8.46
C GLY A 128 -7.51 -12.54 -9.20
N SER A 129 -8.79 -12.22 -9.46
CA SER A 129 -9.72 -13.05 -10.19
C SER A 129 -9.38 -13.26 -11.67
N ASP A 130 -8.53 -12.38 -12.25
CA ASP A 130 -8.05 -12.54 -13.64
C ASP A 130 -7.02 -13.67 -13.74
N ALA A 131 -6.31 -13.97 -12.64
CA ALA A 131 -5.41 -15.12 -12.55
C ALA A 131 -6.13 -16.39 -12.08
N PHE A 132 -6.98 -16.26 -11.06
CA PHE A 132 -7.73 -17.36 -10.46
C PHE A 132 -9.19 -16.98 -10.30
N PRO A 133 -10.10 -17.45 -11.17
CA PRO A 133 -11.53 -17.20 -11.06
C PRO A 133 -12.06 -17.58 -9.66
N LYS A 134 -12.86 -16.71 -9.05
CA LYS A 134 -13.44 -16.84 -7.70
C LYS A 134 -12.46 -16.61 -6.53
N VAL A 135 -11.20 -16.28 -6.77
CA VAL A 135 -10.25 -15.91 -5.73
C VAL A 135 -10.14 -14.38 -5.64
N ASN A 136 -10.62 -13.83 -4.54
CA ASN A 136 -10.47 -12.39 -4.27
C ASN A 136 -9.24 -12.16 -3.40
N VAL A 137 -8.19 -11.56 -4.00
CA VAL A 137 -6.96 -11.14 -3.30
C VAL A 137 -6.77 -9.66 -3.48
N ASN A 138 -7.07 -8.90 -2.43
CA ASN A 138 -6.90 -7.45 -2.44
C ASN A 138 -5.46 -7.06 -2.78
N GLY A 139 -5.29 -6.23 -3.80
CA GLY A 139 -4.00 -5.79 -4.33
C GLY A 139 -3.45 -6.68 -5.45
N GLY A 140 -4.18 -7.74 -5.84
CA GLY A 140 -3.83 -8.62 -6.96
C GLY A 140 -2.78 -9.68 -6.63
N LEU A 141 -2.37 -10.40 -7.66
CA LEU A 141 -1.42 -11.52 -7.61
C LEU A 141 -0.25 -11.26 -8.56
N CYS A 142 0.86 -11.88 -8.27
CA CYS A 142 1.96 -12.00 -9.24
C CYS A 142 2.55 -13.41 -9.22
N TYR A 143 3.15 -13.81 -10.31
CA TYR A 143 4.15 -14.86 -10.31
C TYR A 143 5.46 -14.31 -10.82
N PHE A 144 6.55 -14.94 -10.40
CA PHE A 144 7.88 -14.52 -10.78
C PHE A 144 8.72 -15.73 -11.19
N LEU A 145 9.72 -15.50 -12.04
CA LEU A 145 10.80 -16.45 -12.33
C LEU A 145 12.08 -15.93 -11.68
N TRP A 146 12.59 -16.71 -10.74
CA TRP A 146 13.91 -16.56 -10.15
C TRP A 146 14.83 -17.64 -10.72
N THR A 147 16.08 -17.29 -11.04
CA THR A 147 17.07 -18.21 -11.59
C THR A 147 18.36 -18.15 -10.77
N ARG A 148 18.90 -19.28 -10.36
CA ARG A 148 20.15 -19.32 -9.57
C ARG A 148 21.34 -18.74 -10.32
N ASP A 149 21.43 -19.07 -11.60
CA ASP A 149 22.66 -18.92 -12.39
C ASP A 149 22.69 -17.63 -13.23
N GLU A 150 21.55 -16.95 -13.38
CA GLU A 150 21.44 -15.71 -14.17
C GLU A 150 21.16 -14.50 -13.28
N ARG A 151 21.78 -13.38 -13.62
CA ARG A 151 21.55 -12.08 -12.99
C ARG A 151 21.34 -10.99 -14.03
N GLY A 152 20.46 -10.05 -13.75
CA GLY A 152 20.21 -8.92 -14.67
C GLY A 152 18.96 -8.16 -14.30
N ASP A 153 18.47 -7.37 -15.23
CA ASP A 153 17.23 -6.68 -15.09
C ASP A 153 16.03 -7.63 -15.25
N CYS A 154 14.89 -7.26 -14.72
CA CYS A 154 13.70 -8.08 -14.68
C CYS A 154 12.71 -7.67 -15.79
N LYS A 155 12.19 -8.65 -16.52
CA LYS A 155 11.07 -8.46 -17.46
C LYS A 155 9.77 -8.36 -16.68
N ILE A 156 9.10 -7.21 -16.74
CA ILE A 156 7.88 -6.93 -16.00
C ILE A 156 6.72 -6.79 -16.96
N THR A 157 5.68 -7.61 -16.73
CA THR A 157 4.42 -7.58 -17.48
C THR A 157 3.28 -7.30 -16.52
N THR A 158 2.38 -6.37 -16.86
CA THR A 158 1.20 -6.07 -16.05
C THR A 158 -0.09 -6.36 -16.82
N ILE A 159 -0.95 -7.14 -16.21
CA ILE A 159 -2.28 -7.49 -16.71
C ILE A 159 -3.30 -6.74 -15.87
N ALA A 160 -4.03 -5.83 -16.51
CA ALA A 160 -5.05 -5.00 -15.89
C ALA A 160 -6.38 -5.07 -16.65
N PRO A 161 -7.53 -4.98 -15.97
CA PRO A 161 -8.85 -5.06 -16.59
C PRO A 161 -9.06 -3.95 -17.62
N GLY A 162 -9.73 -4.30 -18.72
CA GLY A 162 -10.06 -3.33 -19.77
C GLY A 162 -8.85 -2.72 -20.51
N ARG A 163 -7.66 -3.26 -20.28
CA ARG A 163 -6.43 -2.93 -20.98
C ARG A 163 -5.90 -4.14 -21.71
N ASN A 164 -5.32 -3.92 -22.87
CA ASN A 164 -4.48 -4.95 -23.47
C ASN A 164 -3.37 -5.30 -22.49
N VAL A 165 -2.86 -6.54 -22.53
CA VAL A 165 -1.67 -6.91 -21.77
C VAL A 165 -0.62 -5.83 -22.01
N GLY A 166 -0.17 -5.17 -20.94
CA GLY A 166 0.81 -4.11 -21.03
C GLY A 166 2.10 -4.62 -21.69
N GLU A 167 2.84 -3.74 -22.33
CA GLU A 167 4.13 -4.08 -22.91
C GLU A 167 5.06 -4.62 -21.84
N THR A 168 5.72 -5.75 -22.12
CA THR A 168 6.76 -6.30 -21.24
C THR A 168 8.01 -5.44 -21.36
N VAL A 169 8.43 -4.87 -20.23
CA VAL A 169 9.63 -4.02 -20.18
C VAL A 169 10.67 -4.65 -19.27
N GLU A 170 11.91 -4.72 -19.76
CA GLU A 170 13.05 -5.14 -18.97
C GLU A 170 13.65 -3.93 -18.25
N ARG A 171 13.70 -3.98 -16.90
CA ARG A 171 14.20 -2.90 -16.06
C ARG A 171 14.66 -3.39 -14.69
N PRO A 172 15.51 -2.63 -13.97
CA PRO A 172 15.91 -2.97 -12.61
C PRO A 172 14.70 -2.93 -11.67
N LEU A 173 14.62 -3.90 -10.74
CA LEU A 173 13.56 -3.93 -9.73
C LEU A 173 13.73 -2.85 -8.66
N ASN A 174 14.97 -2.48 -8.37
CA ASN A 174 15.37 -1.56 -7.30
C ASN A 174 15.53 -0.10 -7.77
N GLU A 175 14.93 0.28 -8.88
CA GLU A 175 14.97 1.67 -9.35
C GLU A 175 14.26 2.62 -8.36
N PHE A 176 13.22 2.12 -7.70
CA PHE A 176 12.49 2.82 -6.65
C PHE A 176 12.46 1.95 -5.39
N ASP A 177 12.08 2.54 -4.26
CA ASP A 177 11.91 1.85 -2.98
C ASP A 177 10.69 0.90 -2.94
N ILE A 178 9.90 0.89 -4.01
CA ILE A 178 8.76 -0.02 -4.25
C ILE A 178 8.85 -0.59 -5.67
N LEU A 179 8.15 -1.70 -5.93
CA LEU A 179 7.92 -2.13 -7.30
C LEU A 179 6.78 -1.32 -7.93
N VAL A 180 7.13 -0.40 -8.83
CA VAL A 180 6.14 0.32 -9.63
C VAL A 180 5.46 -0.65 -10.57
N ARG A 181 4.16 -0.86 -10.38
CA ARG A 181 3.39 -1.90 -11.06
C ARG A 181 3.29 -1.68 -12.57
N PHE A 182 2.99 -0.46 -13.01
CA PHE A 182 2.79 -0.11 -14.41
C PHE A 182 4.07 0.43 -15.04
N ASN A 183 4.49 -0.17 -16.14
CA ASN A 183 5.69 0.27 -16.84
C ASN A 183 5.56 1.69 -17.38
N GLU A 184 4.35 2.09 -17.81
CA GLU A 184 4.04 3.44 -18.31
C GLU A 184 4.17 4.52 -17.20
N ALA A 185 4.05 4.14 -15.93
CA ALA A 185 4.23 5.07 -14.81
C ALA A 185 5.70 5.39 -14.54
N VAL A 186 6.63 4.53 -14.96
CA VAL A 186 8.07 4.69 -14.69
C VAL A 186 8.65 5.97 -15.29
N PRO A 187 8.48 6.27 -16.60
CA PRO A 187 9.00 7.52 -17.18
C PRO A 187 8.36 8.76 -16.55
N ILE A 188 7.09 8.71 -16.16
CA ILE A 188 6.41 9.79 -15.45
C ILE A 188 7.10 10.06 -14.12
N LEU A 189 7.33 9.00 -13.31
CA LEU A 189 8.02 9.11 -12.03
C LEU A 189 9.45 9.64 -12.16
N ARG A 190 10.20 9.17 -13.16
CA ARG A 190 11.55 9.68 -13.44
C ARG A 190 11.54 11.19 -13.64
N LYS A 191 10.59 11.73 -14.43
CA LYS A 191 10.46 13.17 -14.67
C LYS A 191 10.09 13.94 -13.40
N VAL A 192 9.16 13.41 -12.60
CA VAL A 192 8.77 14.04 -11.34
C VAL A 192 9.93 14.08 -10.36
N LEU A 193 10.58 12.94 -10.11
CA LEU A 193 11.66 12.82 -9.14
C LEU A 193 12.96 13.54 -9.57
N ALA A 194 13.16 13.75 -10.89
CA ALA A 194 14.30 14.50 -11.40
C ALA A 194 14.31 15.98 -10.97
N GLN A 195 13.16 16.54 -10.62
CA GLN A 195 13.06 17.93 -10.12
C GLN A 195 13.58 18.08 -8.68
N LYS A 196 13.71 16.96 -7.93
CA LYS A 196 14.25 16.92 -6.55
C LYS A 196 13.46 17.78 -5.56
N GLU A 197 12.18 17.97 -5.79
CA GLU A 197 11.30 18.62 -4.82
C GLU A 197 11.12 17.76 -3.58
N ASP A 198 10.91 18.41 -2.43
CA ASP A 198 10.56 17.71 -1.22
C ASP A 198 9.26 16.90 -1.40
N SER A 199 9.13 15.82 -0.65
CA SER A 199 7.93 15.00 -0.68
C SER A 199 6.78 15.62 0.10
N PHE A 200 5.57 15.57 -0.47
CA PHE A 200 4.33 15.95 0.22
C PHE A 200 4.05 15.08 1.46
N ALA A 201 4.63 13.89 1.55
CA ALA A 201 4.53 13.01 2.71
C ALA A 201 4.94 13.69 4.02
N SER A 202 5.86 14.66 3.98
CA SER A 202 6.31 15.45 5.13
C SER A 202 5.21 16.31 5.76
N ARG A 203 4.15 16.64 5.01
CA ARG A 203 3.00 17.40 5.50
C ARG A 203 1.94 16.54 6.18
N VAL A 204 1.92 15.23 5.86
CA VAL A 204 0.83 14.33 6.23
C VAL A 204 1.00 13.78 7.64
N SER A 205 -0.04 13.87 8.44
CA SER A 205 -0.05 13.35 9.81
C SER A 205 0.02 11.83 9.88
N THR A 206 0.30 11.33 11.08
CA THR A 206 0.01 9.94 11.44
C THR A 206 -1.50 9.66 11.44
N ILE A 207 -1.89 8.39 11.52
CA ILE A 207 -3.29 7.95 11.48
C ILE A 207 -4.15 8.45 12.67
N ASP A 208 -3.51 8.93 13.70
CA ASP A 208 -4.17 9.44 14.92
C ASP A 208 -3.75 10.89 15.18
N PRO A 209 -4.23 11.85 14.39
CA PRO A 209 -3.75 13.23 14.49
C PRO A 209 -4.13 13.93 15.81
N PHE A 210 -5.30 13.63 16.40
CA PHE A 210 -5.81 14.32 17.60
C PHE A 210 -6.09 13.41 18.81
N GLY A 211 -5.83 12.08 18.70
CA GLY A 211 -6.01 11.14 19.80
C GLY A 211 -7.41 10.54 19.93
N PHE A 212 -8.22 10.58 18.86
CA PHE A 212 -9.60 10.06 18.87
C PHE A 212 -9.76 8.86 17.92
N PRO A 213 -10.14 7.68 18.46
CA PRO A 213 -10.39 6.51 17.61
C PRO A 213 -11.62 6.72 16.71
N THR A 214 -11.72 5.95 15.63
CA THR A 214 -12.78 6.06 14.60
C THR A 214 -14.21 6.08 15.18
N LYS A 215 -14.47 5.28 16.22
CA LYS A 215 -15.78 5.16 16.86
C LYS A 215 -16.07 6.23 17.93
N PHE A 216 -15.14 7.14 18.17
CA PHE A 216 -15.36 8.21 19.14
C PHE A 216 -16.36 9.24 18.61
N HIS A 217 -17.30 9.65 19.47
CA HIS A 217 -18.30 10.68 19.18
C HIS A 217 -18.32 11.69 20.33
N GLY A 218 -18.31 12.96 19.97
CA GLY A 218 -18.55 14.06 20.90
C GLY A 218 -20.02 14.32 21.14
N ALA A 219 -20.35 15.50 21.67
CA ALA A 219 -21.75 15.96 21.84
C ALA A 219 -22.40 16.26 20.48
N LEU A 220 -23.73 16.07 20.38
CA LEU A 220 -24.49 16.30 19.14
C LEU A 220 -24.62 17.79 18.80
N SER A 221 -24.48 18.67 19.78
CA SER A 221 -24.61 20.11 19.60
C SER A 221 -23.47 20.89 20.23
N LYS A 222 -23.15 22.05 19.64
CA LYS A 222 -22.18 23.00 20.16
C LYS A 222 -22.70 23.62 21.48
N THR A 223 -21.81 23.72 22.48
CA THR A 223 -22.07 24.40 23.76
C THR A 223 -20.96 25.38 24.08
N SER A 224 -21.08 26.17 25.13
CA SER A 224 -20.04 27.11 25.58
C SER A 224 -18.71 26.42 25.92
N SER A 225 -18.76 25.18 26.44
CA SER A 225 -17.57 24.35 26.79
C SER A 225 -17.14 23.42 25.68
N LYS A 226 -18.02 23.04 24.75
CA LYS A 226 -17.73 22.13 23.62
C LYS A 226 -17.81 22.89 22.30
N ARG A 227 -16.71 23.56 21.95
CA ARG A 227 -16.64 24.44 20.78
C ARG A 227 -15.87 23.88 19.61
N VAL A 228 -15.02 22.87 19.84
CA VAL A 228 -14.25 22.25 18.75
C VAL A 228 -15.14 21.28 17.98
N LYS A 229 -15.24 21.51 16.68
CA LYS A 229 -15.98 20.67 15.75
C LYS A 229 -15.16 19.45 15.40
N LEU A 230 -15.67 18.26 15.70
CA LEU A 230 -15.00 16.98 15.46
C LEU A 230 -15.62 16.27 14.25
N HIS A 231 -14.79 16.02 13.23
CA HIS A 231 -15.13 15.23 12.07
C HIS A 231 -14.85 13.75 12.31
N GLY A 232 -15.83 12.88 12.17
CA GLY A 232 -15.71 11.44 12.40
C GLY A 232 -16.57 10.60 11.46
N SER A 233 -16.52 9.28 11.60
CA SER A 233 -17.29 8.32 10.78
C SER A 233 -18.80 8.46 10.93
N GLY A 234 -19.27 8.96 12.07
CA GLY A 234 -20.69 9.26 12.33
C GLY A 234 -21.12 10.67 11.95
N GLY A 235 -20.29 11.43 11.24
CA GLY A 235 -20.53 12.82 10.90
C GLY A 235 -19.87 13.81 11.87
N ILE A 236 -20.48 14.97 12.06
CA ILE A 236 -19.95 16.06 12.87
C ILE A 236 -20.46 15.94 14.32
N SER A 237 -19.57 16.13 15.28
CA SER A 237 -19.85 16.23 16.71
C SER A 237 -19.02 17.35 17.34
N TRP A 238 -19.19 17.61 18.65
CA TRP A 238 -18.55 18.72 19.33
C TRP A 238 -17.82 18.23 20.59
N ILE A 239 -16.60 18.73 20.80
CA ILE A 239 -15.75 18.36 21.94
C ILE A 239 -15.22 19.60 22.66
N ASN A 240 -14.71 19.40 23.88
CA ASN A 240 -13.89 20.39 24.56
C ASN A 240 -12.45 20.29 24.06
N VAL A 241 -11.77 21.41 23.90
CA VAL A 241 -10.34 21.45 23.52
C VAL A 241 -9.48 20.64 24.50
N ALA A 242 -9.84 20.61 25.78
CA ALA A 242 -9.12 19.82 26.80
C ALA A 242 -9.20 18.28 26.58
N GLU A 243 -10.13 17.81 25.75
CA GLU A 243 -10.24 16.38 25.40
C GLU A 243 -9.20 15.96 24.33
N ILE A 244 -8.57 16.93 23.64
CA ILE A 244 -7.59 16.67 22.58
C ILE A 244 -6.24 16.31 23.20
N LYS A 245 -5.73 15.14 22.85
CA LYS A 245 -4.51 14.58 23.46
C LYS A 245 -3.24 14.80 22.66
N LYS A 246 -3.37 15.16 21.37
CA LYS A 246 -2.25 15.32 20.44
C LYS A 246 -2.47 16.54 19.57
N ASN A 247 -1.39 17.24 19.18
CA ASN A 247 -1.40 18.33 18.22
C ASN A 247 -2.46 19.40 18.55
N THR A 248 -2.60 19.77 19.79
CA THR A 248 -3.59 20.76 20.26
C THR A 248 -3.36 22.13 19.60
N ASP A 249 -2.10 22.44 19.26
CA ASP A 249 -1.69 23.63 18.51
C ASP A 249 -2.30 23.68 17.10
N TRP A 250 -2.56 22.55 16.48
CA TRP A 250 -3.16 22.48 15.14
C TRP A 250 -4.64 22.91 15.12
N VAL A 251 -5.30 22.88 16.26
CA VAL A 251 -6.74 23.21 16.36
C VAL A 251 -7.00 24.64 15.97
N ALA A 252 -6.14 25.58 16.34
CA ALA A 252 -6.29 27.01 16.08
C ALA A 252 -6.03 27.40 14.61
N GLY A 253 -5.35 26.53 13.84
CA GLY A 253 -4.92 26.81 12.47
C GLY A 253 -5.86 26.27 11.38
N TRP A 254 -5.60 26.67 10.15
CA TRP A 254 -6.22 26.09 8.96
C TRP A 254 -5.54 24.76 8.61
N LYS A 255 -6.32 23.77 8.16
CA LYS A 255 -5.87 22.43 7.85
C LYS A 255 -6.61 21.86 6.66
N VAL A 256 -6.02 20.83 6.05
CA VAL A 256 -6.69 20.01 5.04
C VAL A 256 -6.88 18.61 5.60
N PHE A 257 -8.12 18.14 5.66
CA PHE A 257 -8.44 16.76 6.01
C PHE A 257 -8.65 15.92 4.77
N VAL A 258 -8.24 14.64 4.87
CA VAL A 258 -8.46 13.63 3.84
C VAL A 258 -8.84 12.31 4.49
N GLY A 259 -9.73 11.54 3.89
CA GLY A 259 -10.13 10.24 4.42
C GLY A 259 -8.92 9.32 4.66
N SER A 260 -8.87 8.67 5.82
CA SER A 260 -7.84 7.68 6.14
C SER A 260 -8.01 6.37 5.37
N ALA A 261 -9.15 6.16 4.73
CA ALA A 261 -9.44 5.07 3.82
C ALA A 261 -10.07 5.60 2.53
N THR A 262 -9.82 4.91 1.43
CA THR A 262 -10.50 5.12 0.13
C THR A 262 -10.92 3.76 -0.38
N ASP A 263 -11.82 3.73 -1.37
CA ASP A 263 -12.21 2.49 -2.02
C ASP A 263 -10.99 1.74 -2.57
N GLY A 264 -11.10 0.41 -2.64
CA GLY A 264 -10.02 -0.46 -3.11
C GLY A 264 -9.61 -0.19 -4.56
N ASN A 265 -8.38 -0.53 -4.89
CA ASN A 265 -7.78 -0.31 -6.23
C ASN A 265 -8.24 -1.33 -7.29
N GLU A 266 -9.44 -1.89 -7.18
CA GLU A 266 -9.89 -2.97 -8.05
C GLU A 266 -10.67 -2.48 -9.28
N ASN A 267 -11.13 -1.23 -9.26
CA ASN A 267 -11.92 -0.64 -10.35
C ASN A 267 -11.13 0.42 -11.11
N TYR A 268 -10.84 0.16 -12.38
CA TYR A 268 -10.22 1.14 -13.28
C TYR A 268 -11.28 1.87 -14.10
N PRO A 269 -11.17 3.18 -14.27
CA PRO A 269 -10.20 4.12 -13.66
C PRO A 269 -10.33 4.18 -12.13
N LEU A 270 -9.18 4.37 -11.44
CA LEU A 270 -9.11 4.33 -9.99
C LEU A 270 -9.94 5.44 -9.34
N PRO A 271 -10.84 5.10 -8.38
CA PRO A 271 -11.71 6.06 -7.71
C PRO A 271 -11.03 6.74 -6.51
N ILE A 272 -9.81 7.25 -6.68
CA ILE A 272 -9.08 7.92 -5.60
C ILE A 272 -9.85 9.17 -5.18
N TRP A 273 -10.48 9.11 -4.00
CA TRP A 273 -11.30 10.19 -3.41
C TRP A 273 -12.50 10.64 -4.26
N ASP A 274 -13.10 9.72 -4.98
CA ASP A 274 -14.19 10.01 -5.92
C ASP A 274 -15.44 10.61 -5.22
N GLU A 275 -15.76 10.14 -3.99
CA GLU A 275 -16.95 10.55 -3.24
C GLU A 275 -16.66 11.56 -2.12
N VAL A 276 -15.62 11.35 -1.33
CA VAL A 276 -15.19 12.23 -0.24
C VAL A 276 -13.74 12.61 -0.43
N GLY A 277 -13.52 13.69 -1.16
CA GLY A 277 -12.18 14.22 -1.43
C GLY A 277 -11.59 14.95 -0.23
N PRO A 278 -10.36 15.47 -0.40
CA PRO A 278 -9.78 16.38 0.57
C PRO A 278 -10.64 17.64 0.72
N PHE A 279 -10.74 18.14 1.95
CA PHE A 279 -11.51 19.35 2.27
C PHE A 279 -10.80 20.22 3.31
N VAL A 280 -11.10 21.51 3.27
CA VAL A 280 -10.58 22.48 4.23
C VAL A 280 -11.26 22.33 5.57
N ALA A 281 -10.48 22.30 6.64
CA ALA A 281 -10.91 22.42 8.02
C ALA A 281 -10.32 23.70 8.62
N GLY A 282 -11.19 24.55 9.18
CA GLY A 282 -10.81 25.84 9.74
C GLY A 282 -10.32 25.75 11.19
N PRO A 283 -10.12 26.92 11.81
CA PRO A 283 -9.93 27.03 13.26
C PRO A 283 -11.06 26.34 14.03
N ASP A 284 -10.76 25.84 15.21
CA ASP A 284 -11.67 25.08 16.07
C ASP A 284 -12.24 23.80 15.43
N GLU A 285 -11.49 23.15 14.52
CA GLU A 285 -11.85 21.88 13.93
C GLU A 285 -10.78 20.81 14.18
N ALA A 286 -11.22 19.57 14.47
CA ALA A 286 -10.39 18.37 14.67
C ALA A 286 -11.05 17.16 13.99
N CYS A 287 -10.35 16.01 13.95
CA CYS A 287 -10.90 14.78 13.38
C CYS A 287 -10.54 13.55 14.22
N THR A 288 -11.33 12.49 14.03
CA THR A 288 -11.00 11.13 14.50
C THR A 288 -10.09 10.41 13.50
N TRP A 289 -9.71 9.17 13.77
CA TRP A 289 -8.95 8.30 12.84
C TRP A 289 -9.64 8.07 11.48
N THR A 290 -10.86 8.55 11.30
CA THR A 290 -11.54 8.54 9.99
C THR A 290 -10.81 9.41 8.97
N TYR A 291 -10.08 10.43 9.44
CA TYR A 291 -9.34 11.35 8.59
C TYR A 291 -7.88 11.47 9.03
N LEU A 292 -7.03 11.82 8.05
CA LEU A 292 -5.68 12.33 8.28
C LEU A 292 -5.69 13.85 8.13
N VAL A 293 -4.78 14.53 8.80
CA VAL A 293 -4.39 15.89 8.45
C VAL A 293 -3.40 15.78 7.30
N ALA A 294 -3.83 16.10 6.09
CA ALA A 294 -2.97 16.05 4.90
C ALA A 294 -1.97 17.21 4.87
N SER A 295 -2.33 18.33 5.47
CA SER A 295 -1.42 19.48 5.66
C SER A 295 -2.00 20.45 6.67
N ILE A 296 -1.11 21.15 7.37
CA ILE A 296 -1.40 22.44 8.03
C ILE A 296 -1.17 23.54 7.01
N ALA A 297 -1.99 24.60 7.05
CA ALA A 297 -1.89 25.76 6.17
C ALA A 297 -1.80 27.06 6.98
N ARG A 298 -1.17 28.09 6.43
CA ARG A 298 -1.01 29.41 7.06
C ARG A 298 -2.35 30.15 7.18
N ASP A 299 -3.17 29.99 6.13
CA ASP A 299 -4.45 30.68 5.96
C ASP A 299 -5.42 29.82 5.13
N GLN A 300 -6.62 30.34 4.94
CA GLN A 300 -7.67 29.67 4.17
C GLN A 300 -7.32 29.52 2.70
N ASP A 301 -6.63 30.49 2.11
CA ASP A 301 -6.26 30.48 0.69
C ASP A 301 -5.24 29.38 0.41
N GLU A 302 -4.21 29.26 1.26
CA GLU A 302 -3.26 28.15 1.15
C GLU A 302 -3.97 26.79 1.33
N ALA A 303 -4.88 26.68 2.30
CA ALA A 303 -5.65 25.45 2.50
C ALA A 303 -6.48 25.08 1.26
N ASN A 304 -7.14 26.07 0.63
CA ASN A 304 -7.86 25.88 -0.62
C ASN A 304 -6.93 25.45 -1.76
N ASN A 305 -5.77 26.08 -1.90
CA ASN A 305 -4.79 25.73 -2.93
C ASN A 305 -4.28 24.29 -2.76
N ILE A 306 -4.03 23.84 -1.51
CA ILE A 306 -3.67 22.46 -1.20
C ILE A 306 -4.79 21.50 -1.62
N VAL A 307 -6.05 21.81 -1.30
CA VAL A 307 -7.21 20.99 -1.71
C VAL A 307 -7.30 20.91 -3.24
N HIS A 308 -7.12 22.02 -3.96
CA HIS A 308 -7.10 22.02 -5.42
C HIS A 308 -5.98 21.13 -5.96
N TYR A 309 -4.76 21.24 -5.44
CA TYR A 309 -3.63 20.41 -5.83
C TYR A 309 -3.91 18.93 -5.59
N MET A 310 -4.40 18.57 -4.38
CA MET A 310 -4.72 17.19 -4.04
C MET A 310 -5.83 16.58 -4.93
N ARG A 311 -6.71 17.41 -5.48
CA ARG A 311 -7.80 16.97 -6.37
C ARG A 311 -7.36 16.76 -7.82
N THR A 312 -6.20 17.22 -8.22
CA THR A 312 -5.68 16.99 -9.58
C THR A 312 -5.50 15.49 -9.86
N LYS A 313 -5.64 15.07 -11.11
CA LYS A 313 -5.34 13.71 -11.54
C LYS A 313 -3.86 13.39 -11.37
N PHE A 314 -2.99 14.37 -11.60
CA PHE A 314 -1.56 14.26 -11.32
C PHE A 314 -1.26 13.81 -9.89
N PHE A 315 -1.80 14.53 -8.91
CA PHE A 315 -1.59 14.19 -7.48
C PHE A 315 -2.12 12.79 -7.16
N ARG A 316 -3.36 12.51 -7.55
CA ARG A 316 -4.03 11.23 -7.28
C ARG A 316 -3.37 10.05 -7.98
N PHE A 317 -2.81 10.28 -9.16
CA PHE A 317 -2.03 9.28 -9.88
C PHE A 317 -0.75 8.91 -9.13
N LEU A 318 0.05 9.88 -8.70
CA LEU A 318 1.27 9.64 -7.94
C LEU A 318 0.98 8.94 -6.59
N LEU A 319 -0.11 9.34 -5.92
CA LEU A 319 -0.60 8.65 -4.73
C LEU A 319 -0.96 7.18 -5.03
N ALA A 320 -1.67 6.93 -6.13
CA ALA A 320 -2.14 5.61 -6.52
C ALA A 320 -1.00 4.62 -6.78
N ILE A 321 0.14 5.09 -7.31
CA ILE A 321 1.32 4.24 -7.57
C ILE A 321 1.82 3.55 -6.29
N ARG A 322 1.80 4.24 -5.15
CA ARG A 322 2.23 3.68 -3.85
C ARG A 322 1.10 3.04 -3.05
N LYS A 323 -0.15 3.22 -3.47
CA LYS A 323 -1.32 2.79 -2.72
C LYS A 323 -1.85 1.45 -3.24
N MET A 324 -1.55 0.37 -2.53
CA MET A 324 -2.07 -0.98 -2.82
C MET A 324 -3.13 -1.48 -1.82
N THR A 325 -3.48 -0.65 -0.83
CA THR A 325 -4.47 -0.99 0.20
C THR A 325 -5.47 0.16 0.36
N GLN A 326 -6.59 -0.11 1.03
CA GLN A 326 -7.61 0.92 1.28
C GLN A 326 -7.11 2.07 2.17
N HIS A 327 -6.17 1.79 3.09
CA HIS A 327 -5.70 2.80 4.04
C HIS A 327 -4.68 3.75 3.45
N ASN A 328 -4.89 5.05 3.71
CA ASN A 328 -3.94 6.11 3.45
C ASN A 328 -3.02 6.29 4.65
N LYS A 329 -1.74 6.52 4.41
CA LYS A 329 -0.72 6.90 5.37
C LYS A 329 0.32 7.80 4.69
N ALA A 330 1.09 8.54 5.47
CA ALA A 330 2.07 9.49 4.94
C ALA A 330 2.95 8.90 3.82
N ASP A 331 3.41 7.66 3.97
CA ASP A 331 4.25 6.98 3.00
C ASP A 331 3.60 6.85 1.59
N ASN A 332 2.27 6.81 1.50
CA ASN A 332 1.61 6.79 0.20
C ASN A 332 1.83 8.07 -0.61
N PHE A 333 2.12 9.18 0.04
CA PHE A 333 2.36 10.49 -0.58
C PHE A 333 3.81 10.72 -0.96
N ALA A 334 4.71 9.73 -0.77
CA ALA A 334 6.14 9.93 -0.94
C ALA A 334 6.58 10.33 -2.36
N PHE A 335 5.85 9.92 -3.40
CA PHE A 335 6.12 10.33 -4.78
C PHE A 335 5.48 11.65 -5.19
N VAL A 336 4.61 12.20 -4.34
CA VAL A 336 3.95 13.47 -4.64
C VAL A 336 4.87 14.62 -4.25
N PRO A 337 5.19 15.55 -5.16
CA PRO A 337 6.03 16.69 -4.86
C PRO A 337 5.31 17.71 -3.97
N ASN A 338 6.07 18.32 -3.07
CA ASN A 338 5.61 19.39 -2.19
C ASN A 338 5.81 20.76 -2.87
N LEU A 339 4.90 21.10 -3.76
CA LEU A 339 4.98 22.35 -4.51
C LEU A 339 4.60 23.58 -3.65
N PRO A 340 4.99 24.80 -4.05
CA PRO A 340 4.50 26.04 -3.43
C PRO A 340 2.98 26.18 -3.52
N MET A 341 2.30 26.35 -2.37
CA MET A 341 0.84 26.43 -2.27
C MET A 341 0.30 27.87 -2.25
N ASN A 342 1.06 28.82 -2.79
CA ASN A 342 0.65 30.21 -2.93
C ASN A 342 -0.18 30.49 -4.21
N ARG A 343 -0.53 29.46 -4.95
CA ARG A 343 -1.31 29.50 -6.19
C ARG A 343 -2.09 28.22 -6.40
N ILE A 344 -3.10 28.25 -7.24
CA ILE A 344 -3.81 27.07 -7.71
C ILE A 344 -2.94 26.33 -8.73
N TRP A 345 -2.82 25.02 -8.58
CA TRP A 345 -2.22 24.12 -9.57
C TRP A 345 -3.30 23.35 -10.31
N THR A 346 -3.23 23.35 -11.63
CA THR A 346 -4.11 22.57 -12.52
C THR A 346 -3.35 21.40 -13.16
N ASP A 347 -4.03 20.34 -13.55
CA ASP A 347 -3.41 19.21 -14.26
C ASP A 347 -2.64 19.68 -15.52
N LYS A 348 -3.22 20.60 -16.31
CA LYS A 348 -2.56 21.15 -17.51
C LYS A 348 -1.24 21.85 -17.19
N GLU A 349 -1.17 22.62 -16.09
CA GLU A 349 0.06 23.30 -15.67
C GLU A 349 1.09 22.30 -15.17
N LEU A 350 0.66 21.30 -14.37
CA LEU A 350 1.54 20.25 -13.86
C LEU A 350 2.12 19.40 -14.98
N TYR A 351 1.30 18.99 -15.95
CA TYR A 351 1.78 18.22 -17.10
C TYR A 351 2.82 19.00 -17.94
N ARG A 352 2.63 20.31 -18.09
CA ARG A 352 3.61 21.18 -18.76
C ARG A 352 4.87 21.35 -17.91
N PHE A 353 4.73 21.56 -16.60
CA PHE A 353 5.85 21.77 -15.68
C PHE A 353 6.80 20.56 -15.67
N TYR A 354 6.26 19.34 -15.65
CA TYR A 354 7.03 18.10 -15.70
C TYR A 354 7.35 17.63 -17.13
N ALA A 355 7.02 18.42 -18.15
CA ALA A 355 7.25 18.10 -19.55
C ALA A 355 6.75 16.69 -19.95
N PHE A 356 5.52 16.35 -19.56
CA PHE A 356 4.91 15.08 -19.93
C PHE A 356 4.56 15.05 -21.43
N THR A 357 4.82 13.90 -22.04
CA THR A 357 4.40 13.61 -23.42
C THR A 357 2.88 13.39 -23.49
N ALA A 358 2.31 13.45 -24.68
CA ALA A 358 0.90 13.18 -24.90
C ALA A 358 0.48 11.79 -24.38
N GLY A 359 1.31 10.76 -24.61
CA GLY A 359 1.05 9.40 -24.12
C GLY A 359 1.09 9.28 -22.58
N GLU A 360 2.02 9.98 -21.90
CA GLU A 360 2.08 10.02 -20.44
C GLU A 360 0.85 10.73 -19.87
N VAL A 361 0.41 11.81 -20.47
CA VAL A 361 -0.83 12.52 -20.08
C VAL A 361 -2.04 11.60 -20.27
N GLU A 362 -2.17 10.97 -21.44
CA GLU A 362 -3.25 10.02 -21.72
C GLU A 362 -3.28 8.87 -20.69
N PHE A 363 -2.10 8.35 -20.32
CA PHE A 363 -1.99 7.33 -19.31
C PHE A 363 -2.55 7.79 -17.96
N ILE A 364 -2.14 8.97 -17.46
CA ILE A 364 -2.67 9.55 -16.21
C ILE A 364 -4.18 9.74 -16.29
N GLU A 365 -4.66 10.33 -17.39
CA GLU A 365 -6.08 10.66 -17.61
C GLU A 365 -6.97 9.41 -17.63
N THR A 366 -6.46 8.28 -18.15
CA THR A 366 -7.18 7.00 -18.21
C THR A 366 -7.08 6.21 -16.90
N MET A 367 -6.02 6.40 -16.11
CA MET A 367 -5.82 5.69 -14.86
C MET A 367 -6.66 6.23 -13.72
N ILE A 368 -6.93 7.53 -13.71
CA ILE A 368 -7.59 8.21 -12.59
C ILE A 368 -8.97 8.72 -13.01
N ARG A 369 -9.98 8.29 -12.25
CA ARG A 369 -11.36 8.74 -12.46
C ARG A 369 -11.49 10.24 -12.22
N THR A 370 -12.31 10.92 -13.05
CA THR A 370 -12.71 12.31 -12.77
C THR A 370 -13.55 12.34 -11.49
N MET A 371 -13.26 13.26 -10.58
CA MET A 371 -14.03 13.40 -9.35
C MET A 371 -15.45 13.82 -9.65
N LYS A 372 -16.43 13.21 -8.94
CA LYS A 372 -17.86 13.54 -9.09
C LYS A 372 -18.22 14.92 -8.53
N TYR A 373 -17.45 15.40 -7.57
CA TYR A 373 -17.65 16.69 -6.94
C TYR A 373 -16.64 17.71 -7.44
N ALA A 374 -17.09 18.63 -8.31
CA ALA A 374 -16.41 19.91 -8.44
C ALA A 374 -16.54 20.70 -7.14
N PRO A 375 -15.55 21.47 -6.70
CA PRO A 375 -15.72 22.39 -5.59
C PRO A 375 -16.84 23.37 -5.93
N LYS A 376 -17.81 23.53 -5.01
CA LYS A 376 -18.73 24.67 -5.04
C LYS A 376 -17.95 25.94 -4.76
#